data_e03b5be653002b584484c8754aeecc29
#
_entry.id   e03b5be653002b584484c8754aeecc29
#
_cell.length_a   1.000
_cell.length_b   1.000
_cell.length_c   1.000
_cell.angle_alpha   90.00
_cell.angle_beta   90.00
_cell.angle_gamma   90.00
#
_symmetry.space_group_name_H-M   'P 1'
#
loop_
_entity.id
_entity.type
_entity.pdbx_description
1 polymer ?
#
loop_
_entity_poly.entity_id
_entity_poly.type
_entity_poly.pdbx_seq_one_letter_code
_entity_poly.pdbx_strand_id
1 'polypeptide(L)'
;IFALEVALMEDIIKKIQRMPLSRTDVKIADYVVEHINTIGLLTSTSLASEVGVSDTSVIRFIRKLGFRGYADFRGAMANRIADQYDQEQRASLLPGEKYNRTRSNLRKDRLIGDVSAYTFKNLEKSYSMLDNKTVDMVVQILLNSRRKYIAGFRGTASCAQYMANRLVLLVPNVVSLLHADASAVEALVDIEKEDCLFLYSFPRYSELNYQLIEIARKNSAKIILMTDRYTSPLSG
;
A
#
# COMPACT_ATOMS: atom_id res chain seq x y z
N ILE A 1 4.13 -3.42 -1.62
CA ILE A 1 5.09 -3.71 -0.52
C ILE A 1 4.57 -3.13 0.79
N PHE A 2 4.16 -1.88 0.82
CA PHE A 2 3.68 -1.20 2.03
C PHE A 2 2.37 -1.78 2.61
N ALA A 3 1.47 -2.29 1.79
CA ALA A 3 0.21 -2.83 2.30
C ALA A 3 0.35 -4.22 2.94
N LEU A 4 1.34 -5.02 2.53
CA LEU A 4 1.69 -6.24 3.27
C LEU A 4 2.33 -5.91 4.63
N GLU A 5 3.03 -4.79 4.71
CA GLU A 5 3.70 -4.29 5.89
C GLU A 5 2.73 -3.63 6.87
N VAL A 6 1.80 -2.84 6.36
CA VAL A 6 0.66 -2.33 7.11
C VAL A 6 -0.29 -3.49 7.44
N ALA A 7 -0.53 -4.41 6.50
CA ALA A 7 -1.31 -5.62 6.75
C ALA A 7 -0.65 -6.52 7.82
N LEU A 8 0.66 -6.70 7.79
CA LEU A 8 1.36 -7.46 8.84
C LEU A 8 1.28 -6.74 10.19
N MET A 9 1.45 -5.41 10.21
CA MET A 9 1.30 -4.62 11.43
C MET A 9 -0.14 -4.59 11.92
N GLU A 10 -1.09 -4.31 11.03
CA GLU A 10 -2.51 -4.38 11.33
C GLU A 10 -2.93 -5.79 11.74
N ASP A 11 -2.37 -6.82 11.11
CA ASP A 11 -2.65 -8.21 11.43
C ASP A 11 -2.07 -8.59 12.80
N ILE A 12 -0.88 -8.12 13.13
CA ILE A 12 -0.29 -8.25 14.46
C ILE A 12 -1.13 -7.51 15.50
N ILE A 13 -1.49 -6.25 15.24
CA ILE A 13 -2.32 -5.44 16.14
C ILE A 13 -3.71 -6.05 16.28
N LYS A 14 -4.36 -6.44 15.18
CA LYS A 14 -5.67 -7.12 15.19
C LYS A 14 -5.63 -8.45 15.93
N LYS A 15 -4.54 -9.23 15.78
CA LYS A 15 -4.34 -10.47 16.54
C LYS A 15 -4.18 -10.18 18.02
N ILE A 16 -3.35 -9.20 18.40
CA ILE A 16 -3.17 -8.76 19.77
C ILE A 16 -4.51 -8.36 20.39
N GLN A 17 -5.33 -7.59 19.67
CA GLN A 17 -6.63 -7.13 20.17
C GLN A 17 -7.68 -8.23 20.31
N ARG A 18 -7.56 -9.33 19.56
CA ARG A 18 -8.54 -10.43 19.53
C ARG A 18 -8.17 -11.63 20.41
N MET A 19 -6.92 -11.73 20.85
CA MET A 19 -6.47 -12.89 21.62
C MET A 19 -6.54 -12.63 23.13
N PRO A 20 -6.80 -13.66 23.95
CA PRO A 20 -6.72 -13.54 25.40
C PRO A 20 -5.25 -13.33 25.83
N LEU A 21 -4.97 -12.22 26.51
CA LEU A 21 -3.64 -11.84 26.95
C LEU A 21 -3.51 -12.04 28.47
N SER A 22 -2.44 -12.72 28.89
CA SER A 22 -1.99 -12.69 30.27
C SER A 22 -1.32 -11.35 30.60
N ARG A 23 -1.12 -11.03 31.90
CA ARG A 23 -0.41 -9.80 32.30
C ARG A 23 0.98 -9.68 31.67
N THR A 24 1.67 -10.80 31.48
CA THR A 24 2.97 -10.85 30.82
C THR A 24 2.84 -10.62 29.31
N ASP A 25 1.81 -11.20 28.68
CA ASP A 25 1.55 -11.01 27.25
C ASP A 25 1.24 -9.54 26.94
N VAL A 26 0.48 -8.83 27.80
CA VAL A 26 0.18 -7.39 27.64
C VAL A 26 1.46 -6.57 27.60
N LYS A 27 2.38 -6.77 28.56
CA LYS A 27 3.66 -6.06 28.58
C LYS A 27 4.47 -6.26 27.30
N ILE A 28 4.52 -7.49 26.79
CA ILE A 28 5.23 -7.81 25.54
C ILE A 28 4.51 -7.18 24.35
N ALA A 29 3.17 -7.25 24.32
CA ALA A 29 2.35 -6.68 23.25
C ALA A 29 2.53 -5.15 23.15
N ASP A 30 2.45 -4.45 24.28
CA ASP A 30 2.63 -3.00 24.36
C ASP A 30 4.00 -2.60 23.82
N TYR A 31 5.06 -3.27 24.26
CA TYR A 31 6.42 -3.01 23.79
C TYR A 31 6.57 -3.30 22.30
N VAL A 32 6.01 -4.41 21.78
CA VAL A 32 6.03 -4.77 20.37
C VAL A 32 5.33 -3.71 19.51
N VAL A 33 4.17 -3.21 19.95
CA VAL A 33 3.41 -2.18 19.22
C VAL A 33 4.14 -0.85 19.24
N GLU A 34 4.67 -0.43 20.39
CA GLU A 34 5.39 0.82 20.54
C GLU A 34 6.69 0.84 19.72
N HIS A 35 7.41 -0.29 19.67
CA HIS A 35 8.70 -0.40 18.99
C HIS A 35 8.63 -1.16 17.66
N ILE A 36 7.46 -1.20 17.02
CA ILE A 36 7.19 -2.01 15.82
C ILE A 36 8.17 -1.75 14.66
N ASN A 37 8.73 -0.54 14.58
CA ASN A 37 9.67 -0.15 13.54
C ASN A 37 11.13 -0.54 13.83
N THR A 38 11.45 -0.95 15.05
CA THR A 38 12.82 -1.29 15.47
C THR A 38 12.92 -2.68 16.07
N ILE A 39 11.80 -3.30 16.40
CA ILE A 39 11.73 -4.61 17.07
C ILE A 39 12.47 -5.72 16.30
N GLY A 40 12.55 -5.64 14.98
CA GLY A 40 13.29 -6.59 14.15
C GLY A 40 14.81 -6.55 14.34
N LEU A 41 15.33 -5.54 15.02
CA LEU A 41 16.76 -5.41 15.33
C LEU A 41 17.11 -6.12 16.66
N LEU A 42 16.14 -6.35 17.53
CA LEU A 42 16.36 -6.95 18.84
C LEU A 42 16.46 -8.47 18.76
N THR A 43 17.19 -9.05 19.74
CA THR A 43 17.13 -10.49 20.03
C THR A 43 15.98 -10.77 21.01
N SER A 44 15.55 -12.03 21.11
CA SER A 44 14.51 -12.41 22.10
C SER A 44 14.95 -12.11 23.53
N THR A 45 16.22 -12.32 23.81
CA THR A 45 16.82 -12.02 25.13
C THR A 45 16.88 -10.52 25.40
N SER A 46 17.22 -9.70 24.41
CA SER A 46 17.21 -8.24 24.54
C SER A 46 15.78 -7.74 24.79
N LEU A 47 14.81 -8.22 24.00
CA LEU A 47 13.40 -7.88 24.20
C LEU A 47 12.90 -8.32 25.59
N ALA A 48 13.26 -9.52 26.03
CA ALA A 48 12.90 -10.02 27.34
C ALA A 48 13.45 -9.13 28.48
N SER A 49 14.70 -8.67 28.33
CA SER A 49 15.34 -7.75 29.27
C SER A 49 14.64 -6.39 29.32
N GLU A 50 14.33 -5.79 28.16
CA GLU A 50 13.66 -4.49 28.05
C GLU A 50 12.25 -4.50 28.69
N VAL A 51 11.51 -5.59 28.49
CA VAL A 51 10.13 -5.74 29.00
C VAL A 51 10.11 -6.22 30.45
N GLY A 52 11.25 -6.74 30.97
CA GLY A 52 11.33 -7.33 32.31
C GLY A 52 10.59 -8.66 32.42
N VAL A 53 10.73 -9.54 31.45
CA VAL A 53 10.12 -10.87 31.38
C VAL A 53 11.14 -11.94 31.02
N SER A 54 10.78 -13.21 31.08
CA SER A 54 11.67 -14.28 30.61
C SER A 54 11.66 -14.41 29.09
N ASP A 55 12.80 -14.81 28.51
CA ASP A 55 12.93 -15.13 27.09
C ASP A 55 11.89 -16.16 26.61
N THR A 56 11.63 -17.16 27.40
CA THR A 56 10.58 -18.17 27.14
C THR A 56 9.20 -17.56 27.03
N SER A 57 8.89 -16.50 27.80
CA SER A 57 7.62 -15.77 27.72
C SER A 57 7.51 -15.01 26.39
N VAL A 58 8.60 -14.39 25.95
CA VAL A 58 8.67 -13.72 24.65
C VAL A 58 8.43 -14.72 23.52
N ILE A 59 9.16 -15.83 23.49
CA ILE A 59 9.03 -16.84 22.43
C ILE A 59 7.61 -17.41 22.40
N ARG A 60 7.01 -17.66 23.55
CA ARG A 60 5.62 -18.15 23.65
C ARG A 60 4.62 -17.13 23.11
N PHE A 61 4.78 -15.85 23.43
CA PHE A 61 3.94 -14.78 22.93
C PHE A 61 4.04 -14.67 21.41
N ILE A 62 5.25 -14.68 20.84
CA ILE A 62 5.48 -14.63 19.39
C ILE A 62 4.83 -15.82 18.67
N ARG A 63 4.84 -17.02 19.28
CA ARG A 63 4.11 -18.17 18.74
C ARG A 63 2.60 -17.98 18.78
N LYS A 64 2.04 -17.34 19.81
CA LYS A 64 0.61 -16.95 19.85
C LYS A 64 0.24 -16.00 18.73
N LEU A 65 1.16 -15.13 18.31
CA LEU A 65 0.98 -14.26 17.13
C LEU A 65 1.02 -15.03 15.80
N GLY A 66 1.32 -16.32 15.80
CA GLY A 66 1.30 -17.18 14.62
C GLY A 66 2.66 -17.36 13.95
N PHE A 67 3.74 -16.86 14.53
CA PHE A 67 5.08 -17.10 14.02
C PHE A 67 5.62 -18.44 14.55
N ARG A 68 6.50 -19.09 13.76
CA ARG A 68 7.12 -20.36 14.16
C ARG A 68 8.07 -20.22 15.36
N GLY A 69 8.60 -19.01 15.58
CA GLY A 69 9.47 -18.66 16.69
C GLY A 69 10.00 -17.24 16.54
N TYR A 70 10.85 -16.81 17.48
CA TYR A 70 11.37 -15.44 17.48
C TYR A 70 12.21 -15.11 16.26
N ALA A 71 13.00 -16.05 15.74
CA ALA A 71 13.80 -15.84 14.53
C ALA A 71 12.93 -15.55 13.30
N ASP A 72 11.80 -16.24 13.15
CA ASP A 72 10.81 -16.03 12.10
C ASP A 72 10.16 -14.64 12.20
N PHE A 73 9.72 -14.28 13.40
CA PHE A 73 9.20 -12.95 13.70
C PHE A 73 10.22 -11.84 13.43
N ARG A 74 11.44 -11.99 13.97
CA ARG A 74 12.53 -11.03 13.75
C ARG A 74 12.86 -10.85 12.28
N GLY A 75 12.95 -11.95 11.53
CA GLY A 75 13.17 -11.91 10.08
C GLY A 75 12.08 -11.17 9.35
N ALA A 76 10.80 -11.41 9.68
CA ALA A 76 9.67 -10.69 9.10
C ALA A 76 9.74 -9.17 9.40
N MET A 77 10.06 -8.81 10.64
CA MET A 77 10.20 -7.40 11.04
C MET A 77 11.43 -6.72 10.42
N ALA A 78 12.58 -7.39 10.36
CA ALA A 78 13.80 -6.87 9.75
C ALA A 78 13.65 -6.67 8.24
N ASN A 79 13.03 -7.62 7.54
CA ASN A 79 12.73 -7.48 6.11
C ASN A 79 11.83 -6.30 5.83
N ARG A 80 10.85 -6.06 6.70
CA ARG A 80 9.97 -4.90 6.65
C ARG A 80 10.77 -3.59 6.74
N ILE A 81 11.63 -3.46 7.73
CA ILE A 81 12.47 -2.26 7.93
C ILE A 81 13.37 -2.03 6.70
N ALA A 82 14.00 -3.08 6.18
CA ALA A 82 14.86 -3.01 5.00
C ALA A 82 14.07 -2.60 3.75
N ASP A 83 12.87 -3.15 3.55
CA ASP A 83 12.00 -2.82 2.43
C ASP A 83 11.52 -1.35 2.52
N GLN A 84 11.18 -0.86 3.71
CA GLN A 84 10.78 0.53 3.94
C GLN A 84 11.94 1.49 3.63
N TYR A 85 13.12 1.23 4.15
CA TYR A 85 14.31 2.03 3.91
C TYR A 85 14.70 2.05 2.42
N ASP A 86 14.64 0.90 1.74
CA ASP A 86 14.92 0.80 0.31
C ASP A 86 13.89 1.55 -0.55
N GLN A 87 12.62 1.57 -0.14
CA GLN A 87 11.58 2.34 -0.81
C GLN A 87 11.73 3.85 -0.65
N GLU A 88 12.01 4.32 0.56
CA GLU A 88 12.25 5.74 0.82
C GLU A 88 13.47 6.24 0.04
N GLN A 89 14.56 5.47 0.05
CA GLN A 89 15.71 5.77 -0.79
C GLN A 89 15.38 5.75 -2.29
N ARG A 90 14.64 4.75 -2.77
CA ARG A 90 14.22 4.68 -4.18
C ARG A 90 13.31 5.84 -4.57
N ALA A 91 12.43 6.30 -3.68
CA ALA A 91 11.56 7.43 -3.95
C ALA A 91 12.35 8.73 -4.15
N SER A 92 13.44 8.94 -3.40
CA SER A 92 14.29 10.13 -3.45
C SER A 92 15.29 10.14 -4.61
N LEU A 93 15.63 8.99 -5.19
CA LEU A 93 16.61 8.89 -6.28
C LEU A 93 16.12 9.55 -7.57
N LEU A 94 17.02 10.22 -8.27
CA LEU A 94 16.80 10.70 -9.63
C LEU A 94 16.62 9.51 -10.62
N PRO A 95 15.94 9.71 -11.76
CA PRO A 95 15.72 8.64 -12.73
C PRO A 95 16.99 7.92 -13.18
N GLY A 96 18.09 8.64 -13.40
CA GLY A 96 19.38 8.07 -13.79
C GLY A 96 20.02 7.21 -12.70
N GLU A 97 19.88 7.59 -11.44
CA GLU A 97 20.38 6.82 -10.29
C GLU A 97 19.58 5.52 -10.12
N LYS A 98 18.24 5.60 -10.30
CA LYS A 98 17.39 4.41 -10.32
C LYS A 98 17.80 3.42 -11.39
N TYR A 99 18.06 3.92 -12.59
CA TYR A 99 18.51 3.11 -13.72
C TYR A 99 19.86 2.42 -13.38
N ASN A 100 20.85 3.16 -12.90
CA ASN A 100 22.16 2.62 -12.57
C ASN A 100 22.08 1.56 -11.46
N ARG A 101 21.31 1.80 -10.40
CA ARG A 101 21.08 0.84 -9.31
C ARG A 101 20.39 -0.42 -9.79
N THR A 102 19.38 -0.30 -10.63
CA THR A 102 18.69 -1.45 -11.22
C THR A 102 19.63 -2.25 -12.10
N ARG A 103 20.41 -1.57 -12.96
CA ARG A 103 21.38 -2.21 -13.85
C ARG A 103 22.47 -2.98 -13.10
N SER A 104 22.98 -2.46 -11.97
CA SER A 104 24.00 -3.14 -11.16
C SER A 104 23.50 -4.42 -10.48
N ASN A 105 22.20 -4.49 -10.20
CA ASN A 105 21.57 -5.62 -9.50
C ASN A 105 21.08 -6.72 -10.44
N LEU A 106 21.03 -6.47 -11.76
CA LEU A 106 20.58 -7.45 -12.74
C LEU A 106 21.75 -8.28 -13.27
N ARG A 107 21.67 -9.58 -13.14
CA ARG A 107 22.63 -10.51 -13.77
C ARG A 107 22.31 -10.64 -15.25
N LYS A 108 23.28 -10.33 -16.11
CA LYS A 108 23.11 -10.38 -17.57
C LYS A 108 22.73 -11.77 -18.10
N ASP A 109 23.23 -12.82 -17.46
CA ASP A 109 23.02 -14.23 -17.81
C ASP A 109 21.65 -14.78 -17.36
N ARG A 110 20.95 -14.09 -16.45
CA ARG A 110 19.66 -14.53 -15.89
C ARG A 110 18.58 -13.44 -15.94
N LEU A 111 18.74 -12.43 -16.76
CA LEU A 111 17.86 -11.26 -16.82
C LEU A 111 16.38 -11.61 -16.92
N ILE A 112 16.01 -12.51 -17.83
CA ILE A 112 14.61 -12.92 -18.03
C ILE A 112 14.08 -13.64 -16.78
N GLY A 113 14.86 -14.53 -16.18
CA GLY A 113 14.47 -15.25 -14.96
C GLY A 113 14.29 -14.30 -13.78
N ASP A 114 15.22 -13.36 -13.58
CA ASP A 114 15.16 -12.38 -12.49
C ASP A 114 13.96 -11.43 -12.67
N VAL A 115 13.71 -10.94 -13.89
CA VAL A 115 12.56 -10.08 -14.20
C VAL A 115 11.24 -10.84 -14.01
N SER A 116 11.15 -12.08 -14.49
CA SER A 116 9.96 -12.92 -14.31
C SER A 116 9.67 -13.17 -12.85
N ALA A 117 10.68 -13.60 -12.07
CA ALA A 117 10.52 -13.87 -10.63
C ALA A 117 10.06 -12.62 -9.88
N TYR A 118 10.65 -11.46 -10.20
CA TYR A 118 10.25 -10.19 -9.60
C TYR A 118 8.81 -9.80 -9.97
N THR A 119 8.41 -10.00 -11.21
CA THR A 119 7.06 -9.70 -11.70
C THR A 119 6.02 -10.59 -11.01
N PHE A 120 6.25 -11.90 -10.95
CA PHE A 120 5.35 -12.83 -10.26
C PHE A 120 5.22 -12.50 -8.77
N LYS A 121 6.34 -12.22 -8.10
CA LYS A 121 6.33 -11.80 -6.69
C LYS A 121 5.49 -10.54 -6.48
N ASN A 122 5.60 -9.55 -7.38
CA ASN A 122 4.81 -8.33 -7.28
C ASN A 122 3.32 -8.58 -7.53
N LEU A 123 2.97 -9.43 -8.50
CA LEU A 123 1.58 -9.81 -8.76
C LEU A 123 0.96 -10.52 -7.56
N GLU A 124 1.62 -11.57 -7.05
CA GLU A 124 1.15 -12.31 -5.87
C GLU A 124 0.92 -11.36 -4.69
N LYS A 125 1.86 -10.46 -4.45
CA LYS A 125 1.76 -9.45 -3.41
C LYS A 125 0.59 -8.49 -3.63
N SER A 126 0.38 -8.01 -4.85
CA SER A 126 -0.74 -7.12 -5.18
C SER A 126 -2.09 -7.81 -4.95
N TYR A 127 -2.23 -9.07 -5.36
CA TYR A 127 -3.46 -9.84 -5.12
C TYR A 127 -3.70 -10.12 -3.64
N SER A 128 -2.66 -10.41 -2.85
CA SER A 128 -2.80 -10.64 -1.40
C SER A 128 -3.25 -9.41 -0.61
N MET A 129 -3.16 -8.22 -1.20
CA MET A 129 -3.60 -6.95 -0.62
C MET A 129 -5.05 -6.59 -0.93
N LEU A 130 -5.66 -7.26 -1.90
CA LEU A 130 -7.05 -7.02 -2.29
C LEU A 130 -7.95 -7.90 -1.42
N ASP A 131 -8.92 -7.30 -0.78
CA ASP A 131 -10.02 -8.01 -0.13
C ASP A 131 -11.31 -7.86 -0.93
N ASN A 132 -12.15 -8.89 -0.90
CA ASN A 132 -13.39 -8.92 -1.67
C ASN A 132 -14.33 -7.78 -1.29
N LYS A 133 -14.38 -7.37 -0.02
CA LYS A 133 -15.26 -6.29 0.44
C LYS A 133 -14.88 -4.95 -0.19
N THR A 134 -13.59 -4.64 -0.25
CA THR A 134 -13.09 -3.42 -0.89
C THR A 134 -13.36 -3.46 -2.39
N VAL A 135 -13.12 -4.60 -3.05
CA VAL A 135 -13.41 -4.75 -4.48
C VAL A 135 -14.91 -4.57 -4.76
N ASP A 136 -15.78 -5.22 -3.98
CA ASP A 136 -17.23 -5.09 -4.13
C ASP A 136 -17.67 -3.63 -3.93
N MET A 137 -17.13 -2.92 -2.95
CA MET A 137 -17.43 -1.52 -2.71
C MET A 137 -17.03 -0.65 -3.91
N VAL A 138 -15.84 -0.85 -4.49
CA VAL A 138 -15.38 -0.14 -5.69
C VAL A 138 -16.30 -0.42 -6.86
N VAL A 139 -16.68 -1.68 -7.09
CA VAL A 139 -17.62 -2.07 -8.14
C VAL A 139 -18.97 -1.37 -7.96
N GLN A 140 -19.52 -1.37 -6.74
CA GLN A 140 -20.80 -0.69 -6.46
C GLN A 140 -20.72 0.83 -6.68
N ILE A 141 -19.61 1.46 -6.33
CA ILE A 141 -19.39 2.90 -6.61
C ILE A 141 -19.43 3.13 -8.11
N LEU A 142 -18.68 2.35 -8.89
CA LEU A 142 -18.60 2.49 -10.34
C LEU A 142 -19.95 2.25 -11.03
N LEU A 143 -20.71 1.22 -10.60
CA LEU A 143 -22.01 0.91 -11.18
C LEU A 143 -23.07 1.99 -10.89
N ASN A 144 -23.07 2.53 -9.67
CA ASN A 144 -24.14 3.42 -9.20
C ASN A 144 -23.83 4.92 -9.40
N SER A 145 -22.64 5.30 -9.82
CA SER A 145 -22.32 6.71 -10.05
C SER A 145 -22.92 7.21 -11.37
N ARG A 146 -23.35 8.47 -11.39
CA ARG A 146 -23.88 9.15 -12.57
C ARG A 146 -22.80 9.28 -13.65
N ARG A 147 -21.64 9.86 -13.31
CA ARG A 147 -20.43 9.93 -14.14
C ARG A 147 -19.26 9.28 -13.43
N LYS A 148 -18.35 8.69 -14.22
CA LYS A 148 -17.13 8.03 -13.75
C LYS A 148 -15.95 8.71 -14.38
N TYR A 149 -15.26 9.56 -13.61
CA TYR A 149 -14.03 10.20 -14.05
C TYR A 149 -12.86 9.27 -13.74
N ILE A 150 -12.19 8.81 -14.80
CA ILE A 150 -11.05 7.89 -14.69
C ILE A 150 -9.78 8.66 -14.98
N ALA A 151 -9.01 8.98 -13.94
CA ALA A 151 -7.86 9.85 -14.03
C ALA A 151 -6.54 9.10 -13.82
N GLY A 152 -5.55 9.44 -14.61
CA GLY A 152 -4.18 8.99 -14.46
C GLY A 152 -3.28 9.77 -15.40
N PHE A 153 -2.12 10.20 -14.89
CA PHE A 153 -1.24 11.11 -15.60
C PHE A 153 0.16 10.53 -15.76
N ARG A 154 0.87 10.95 -16.83
CA ARG A 154 2.22 10.46 -17.12
C ARG A 154 2.23 8.91 -17.26
N GLY A 155 3.00 8.20 -16.44
CA GLY A 155 3.09 6.73 -16.48
C GLY A 155 1.78 6.00 -16.14
N THR A 156 0.86 6.61 -15.41
CA THR A 156 -0.44 6.02 -15.07
C THR A 156 -1.54 6.30 -16.08
N ALA A 157 -1.29 7.17 -17.06
CA ALA A 157 -2.26 7.47 -18.11
C ALA A 157 -2.68 6.22 -18.90
N SER A 158 -1.74 5.30 -19.15
CA SER A 158 -2.05 4.03 -19.84
C SER A 158 -2.98 3.13 -19.04
N CYS A 159 -2.84 3.10 -17.71
CA CYS A 159 -3.72 2.33 -16.83
C CYS A 159 -5.14 2.95 -16.81
N ALA A 160 -5.22 4.28 -16.68
CA ALA A 160 -6.49 5.00 -16.71
C ALA A 160 -7.20 4.85 -18.07
N GLN A 161 -6.46 4.95 -19.16
CA GLN A 161 -7.00 4.74 -20.52
C GLN A 161 -7.53 3.32 -20.69
N TYR A 162 -6.75 2.30 -20.28
CA TYR A 162 -7.19 0.91 -20.36
C TYR A 162 -8.48 0.70 -19.56
N MET A 163 -8.52 1.18 -18.32
CA MET A 163 -9.69 1.08 -17.45
C MET A 163 -10.90 1.79 -18.08
N ALA A 164 -10.76 3.03 -18.57
CA ALA A 164 -11.83 3.77 -19.20
C ALA A 164 -12.37 3.04 -20.45
N ASN A 165 -11.49 2.53 -21.32
CA ASN A 165 -11.87 1.78 -22.53
C ASN A 165 -12.63 0.49 -22.20
N ARG A 166 -12.33 -0.16 -21.06
CA ARG A 166 -13.07 -1.35 -20.63
C ARG A 166 -14.39 -0.99 -19.98
N LEU A 167 -14.42 0.06 -19.16
CA LEU A 167 -15.64 0.49 -18.46
C LEU A 167 -16.71 1.02 -19.40
N VAL A 168 -16.36 1.74 -20.46
CA VAL A 168 -17.35 2.29 -21.41
C VAL A 168 -18.18 1.20 -22.09
N LEU A 169 -17.68 -0.03 -22.15
CA LEU A 169 -18.41 -1.18 -22.69
C LEU A 169 -19.45 -1.75 -21.70
N LEU A 170 -19.37 -1.38 -20.43
CA LEU A 170 -20.16 -1.94 -19.35
C LEU A 170 -21.11 -0.92 -18.72
N VAL A 171 -20.67 0.33 -18.63
CA VAL A 171 -21.43 1.41 -17.96
C VAL A 171 -21.38 2.71 -18.77
N PRO A 172 -22.44 3.54 -18.74
CA PRO A 172 -22.45 4.82 -19.43
C PRO A 172 -21.65 5.89 -18.68
N ASN A 173 -21.41 7.03 -19.34
CA ASN A 173 -20.86 8.27 -18.78
C ASN A 173 -19.49 8.08 -18.14
N VAL A 174 -18.58 7.39 -18.84
CA VAL A 174 -17.17 7.27 -18.48
C VAL A 174 -16.39 8.39 -19.14
N VAL A 175 -15.65 9.17 -18.35
CA VAL A 175 -14.81 10.28 -18.79
C VAL A 175 -13.36 9.97 -18.41
N SER A 176 -12.46 9.95 -19.39
CA SER A 176 -11.03 9.72 -19.15
C SER A 176 -10.27 11.04 -19.03
N LEU A 177 -9.45 11.18 -17.98
CA LEU A 177 -8.59 12.33 -17.72
C LEU A 177 -7.14 11.87 -17.77
N LEU A 178 -6.48 12.09 -18.92
CA LEU A 178 -5.18 11.49 -19.22
C LEU A 178 -4.06 12.52 -19.36
N HIS A 179 -4.41 13.78 -19.55
CA HIS A 179 -3.48 14.89 -19.71
C HIS A 179 -3.36 15.70 -18.43
N ALA A 180 -2.12 16.00 -18.03
CA ALA A 180 -1.84 16.75 -16.80
C ALA A 180 -1.84 18.26 -17.10
N ASP A 181 -2.99 18.80 -17.48
CA ASP A 181 -3.20 20.20 -17.82
C ASP A 181 -4.54 20.73 -17.25
N ALA A 182 -4.89 21.95 -17.58
CA ALA A 182 -6.10 22.60 -17.10
C ALA A 182 -7.38 21.85 -17.48
N SER A 183 -7.39 21.13 -18.62
CA SER A 183 -8.57 20.40 -19.09
C SER A 183 -9.03 19.33 -18.11
N ALA A 184 -8.12 18.75 -17.33
CA ALA A 184 -8.48 17.78 -16.30
C ALA A 184 -9.26 18.42 -15.13
N VAL A 185 -8.95 19.67 -14.80
CA VAL A 185 -9.68 20.46 -13.78
C VAL A 185 -11.02 20.92 -14.33
N GLU A 186 -11.02 21.45 -15.56
CA GLU A 186 -12.22 21.91 -16.24
C GLU A 186 -13.26 20.81 -16.41
N ALA A 187 -12.82 19.57 -16.66
CA ALA A 187 -13.71 18.41 -16.76
C ALA A 187 -14.47 18.10 -15.46
N LEU A 188 -13.98 18.56 -14.30
CA LEU A 188 -14.62 18.37 -13.00
C LEU A 188 -15.43 19.59 -12.55
N VAL A 189 -15.63 20.60 -13.41
CA VAL A 189 -16.36 21.83 -13.05
C VAL A 189 -17.79 21.57 -12.57
N ASP A 190 -18.44 20.55 -13.10
CA ASP A 190 -19.80 20.14 -12.80
C ASP A 190 -19.89 18.75 -12.11
N ILE A 191 -18.81 18.36 -11.41
CA ILE A 191 -18.81 17.13 -10.62
C ILE A 191 -19.73 17.29 -9.41
N GLU A 192 -20.53 16.26 -9.13
CA GLU A 192 -21.54 16.24 -8.07
C GLU A 192 -21.40 14.99 -7.20
N LYS A 193 -22.16 14.95 -6.11
CA LYS A 193 -22.15 13.84 -5.12
C LYS A 193 -22.50 12.47 -5.70
N GLU A 194 -23.26 12.43 -6.81
CA GLU A 194 -23.64 11.23 -7.55
C GLU A 194 -22.54 10.70 -8.46
N ASP A 195 -21.46 11.47 -8.65
CA ASP A 195 -20.33 11.12 -9.49
C ASP A 195 -19.24 10.40 -8.70
N CYS A 196 -18.28 9.80 -9.42
CA CYS A 196 -17.07 9.28 -8.80
C CYS A 196 -15.81 9.67 -9.59
N LEU A 197 -14.74 9.90 -8.85
CA LEU A 197 -13.38 10.06 -9.35
C LEU A 197 -12.58 8.80 -9.03
N PHE A 198 -12.13 8.08 -10.05
CA PHE A 198 -11.15 7.00 -9.92
C PHE A 198 -9.79 7.53 -10.35
N LEU A 199 -8.85 7.66 -9.42
CA LEU A 199 -7.54 8.25 -9.65
C LEU A 199 -6.42 7.23 -9.46
N TYR A 200 -5.60 7.03 -10.50
CA TYR A 200 -4.32 6.32 -10.41
C TYR A 200 -3.21 7.30 -10.04
N SER A 201 -2.64 7.17 -8.84
CA SER A 201 -1.57 8.05 -8.37
C SER A 201 -0.54 7.29 -7.54
N PHE A 202 0.71 7.33 -7.99
CA PHE A 202 1.85 6.66 -7.37
C PHE A 202 2.94 7.68 -7.02
N PRO A 203 4.01 7.31 -6.30
CA PRO A 203 5.05 8.22 -5.85
C PRO A 203 5.54 9.21 -6.91
N ARG A 204 5.86 10.41 -6.48
CA ARG A 204 5.96 11.68 -7.21
C ARG A 204 4.58 12.24 -7.54
N TYR A 205 3.71 12.20 -6.53
CA TYR A 205 2.37 12.77 -6.59
C TYR A 205 2.41 14.20 -7.15
N SER A 206 1.57 14.48 -8.14
CA SER A 206 1.51 15.81 -8.76
C SER A 206 0.53 16.70 -8.02
N GLU A 207 0.75 18.00 -8.05
CA GLU A 207 -0.17 19.00 -7.51
C GLU A 207 -1.58 18.86 -8.11
N LEU A 208 -1.66 18.53 -9.40
CA LEU A 208 -2.93 18.29 -10.08
C LEU A 208 -3.76 17.18 -9.40
N ASN A 209 -3.11 16.10 -8.90
CA ASN A 209 -3.83 15.03 -8.22
C ASN A 209 -4.50 15.52 -6.93
N TYR A 210 -3.83 16.40 -6.18
CA TYR A 210 -4.41 17.05 -4.99
C TYR A 210 -5.60 17.93 -5.37
N GLN A 211 -5.48 18.74 -6.42
CA GLN A 211 -6.56 19.59 -6.90
C GLN A 211 -7.79 18.79 -7.31
N LEU A 212 -7.64 17.72 -8.08
CA LEU A 212 -8.76 16.86 -8.48
C LEU A 212 -9.46 16.21 -7.27
N ILE A 213 -8.68 15.71 -6.31
CA ILE A 213 -9.24 15.13 -5.08
C ILE A 213 -9.98 16.20 -4.28
N GLU A 214 -9.41 17.39 -4.15
CA GLU A 214 -10.03 18.50 -3.43
C GLU A 214 -11.35 18.93 -4.07
N ILE A 215 -11.41 19.05 -5.39
CA ILE A 215 -12.63 19.39 -6.13
C ILE A 215 -13.69 18.30 -5.92
N ALA A 216 -13.33 17.03 -6.08
CA ALA A 216 -14.25 15.92 -5.87
C ALA A 216 -14.77 15.89 -4.42
N ARG A 217 -13.90 16.14 -3.45
CA ARG A 217 -14.23 16.17 -2.01
C ARG A 217 -15.15 17.33 -1.65
N LYS A 218 -14.89 18.55 -2.15
CA LYS A 218 -15.75 19.72 -1.96
C LYS A 218 -17.18 19.50 -2.49
N ASN A 219 -17.31 18.75 -3.56
CA ASN A 219 -18.61 18.42 -4.17
C ASN A 219 -19.19 17.10 -3.66
N SER A 220 -18.61 16.50 -2.61
CA SER A 220 -19.06 15.24 -2.00
C SER A 220 -19.10 14.06 -2.97
N ALA A 221 -18.38 14.12 -4.09
CA ALA A 221 -18.25 13.02 -5.02
C ALA A 221 -17.45 11.87 -4.38
N LYS A 222 -17.73 10.65 -4.82
CA LYS A 222 -17.02 9.48 -4.32
C LYS A 222 -15.62 9.41 -4.93
N ILE A 223 -14.62 9.08 -4.10
CA ILE A 223 -13.22 9.01 -4.54
C ILE A 223 -12.72 7.59 -4.38
N ILE A 224 -12.17 7.03 -5.46
CA ILE A 224 -11.46 5.76 -5.48
C ILE A 224 -10.01 6.08 -5.82
N LEU A 225 -9.10 5.86 -4.88
CA LEU A 225 -7.68 6.12 -5.07
C LEU A 225 -6.92 4.79 -5.23
N MET A 226 -6.36 4.57 -6.41
CA MET A 226 -5.40 3.49 -6.67
C MET A 226 -3.99 4.02 -6.45
N THR A 227 -3.34 3.57 -5.38
CA THR A 227 -2.01 4.06 -4.97
C THR A 227 -1.13 2.93 -4.45
N ASP A 228 0.12 3.23 -4.13
CA ASP A 228 1.12 2.27 -3.67
C ASP A 228 1.05 1.97 -2.17
N ARG A 229 0.35 2.81 -1.38
CA ARG A 229 0.31 2.68 0.08
C ARG A 229 -0.91 3.38 0.70
N TYR A 230 -1.37 2.85 1.82
CA TYR A 230 -2.48 3.45 2.60
C TYR A 230 -2.11 4.83 3.18
N THR A 231 -0.82 5.03 3.51
CA THR A 231 -0.30 6.32 3.99
C THR A 231 0.06 7.26 2.86
N SER A 232 -0.52 7.09 1.67
CA SER A 232 -0.36 8.04 0.58
C SER A 232 -0.81 9.43 1.05
N PRO A 233 -0.04 10.50 0.75
CA PRO A 233 -0.46 11.85 1.12
C PRO A 233 -1.77 12.29 0.45
N LEU A 234 -2.27 11.51 -0.49
CA LEU A 234 -3.56 11.72 -1.16
C LEU A 234 -4.73 11.01 -0.47
N SER A 235 -4.47 10.14 0.53
CA SER A 235 -5.51 9.34 1.21
C SER A 235 -6.12 10.03 2.44
N GLY A 236 -5.57 11.19 2.83
CA GLY A 236 -6.01 12.01 3.98
C GLY A 236 -7.29 12.80 3.76
#